data_b7e5ecbebb457bdd65843a30a7ffd9fe
#
_entry.id   b7e5ecbebb457bdd65843a30a7ffd9fe
#
_cell.length_a   1.000
_cell.length_b   1.000
_cell.length_c   1.000
_cell.angle_alpha   90.00
_cell.angle_beta   90.00
_cell.angle_gamma   90.00
#
_symmetry.space_group_name_H-M   'P 1'
#
loop_
_entity.id
_entity.type
_entity.pdbx_description
1 polymer ?
#
loop_
_entity_poly.entity_id
_entity_poly.type
_entity_poly.pdbx_seq_one_letter_code
_entity_poly.pdbx_strand_id
1 'polypeptide(L)'
;MSKARKTAASSGEPDFWRVARDWLHHWLPKVRGSSPKTVEAYRIGLESYVRWLETTEGTQRSHIGFGHFDRARLGRWVEWMRTERGYSDRTIMLRMTTMRVFLDHAGLEHPALTALGNDAAGIRVKPPARKPVDHLGEEHAKALLTAWGTGDAKSRRNRMLLILMYDTAARIGELAALTIADVGMDKPARVTLTGKRGKSRVVPLGERTRTHLAAYLEEFHPGPSMRDGDRPLFHSTRNGAIQPLSVDRIDEILKTAAARARRGTCPSMPERVHCHLIRRTRAMDLYQQGVPLPLIMCFASMFVRQVRQCFSVVWADGFPRCRHRFPVM
;
A
#
# COMPACT_ATOMS: atom_id res chain seq x y z
N MET A 1 -21.73 33.72 42.75
CA MET A 1 -22.54 32.71 42.11
C MET A 1 -23.08 33.28 40.81
N SER A 2 -22.45 32.94 39.68
CA SER A 2 -22.99 33.26 38.35
C SER A 2 -22.89 32.03 37.48
N LYS A 3 -24.05 31.40 37.19
CA LYS A 3 -24.18 30.27 36.31
C LYS A 3 -23.90 30.72 34.87
N ALA A 4 -22.80 30.23 34.27
CA ALA A 4 -22.58 30.35 32.83
C ALA A 4 -23.77 29.69 32.07
N ARG A 5 -24.53 30.50 31.34
CA ARG A 5 -25.58 30.09 30.42
C ARG A 5 -24.93 29.22 29.31
N LYS A 6 -25.21 27.92 29.33
CA LYS A 6 -25.08 27.07 28.15
C LYS A 6 -25.95 27.68 27.06
N THR A 7 -25.36 28.24 26.02
CA THR A 7 -26.03 28.62 24.79
C THR A 7 -26.62 27.35 24.19
N ALA A 8 -27.97 27.29 24.18
CA ALA A 8 -28.74 26.24 23.57
C ALA A 8 -28.40 26.16 22.09
N ALA A 9 -27.92 25.00 21.62
CA ALA A 9 -27.85 24.67 20.20
C ALA A 9 -29.29 24.77 19.64
N SER A 10 -29.44 25.47 18.53
CA SER A 10 -30.71 25.57 17.80
C SER A 10 -31.23 24.17 17.50
N SER A 11 -32.45 23.90 17.95
CA SER A 11 -33.17 22.66 17.78
C SER A 11 -33.39 22.38 16.28
N GLY A 12 -32.55 21.53 15.66
CA GLY A 12 -32.75 21.06 14.29
C GLY A 12 -31.54 20.62 13.51
N GLU A 13 -30.37 21.23 13.73
CA GLU A 13 -29.17 20.88 12.95
C GLU A 13 -28.35 19.79 13.67
N PRO A 14 -27.95 18.70 12.94
CA PRO A 14 -27.12 17.64 13.52
C PRO A 14 -25.77 18.18 14.00
N ASP A 15 -25.32 17.72 15.18
CA ASP A 15 -24.00 18.03 15.68
C ASP A 15 -22.89 17.39 14.82
N PHE A 16 -22.15 18.19 14.09
CA PHE A 16 -21.04 17.76 13.23
C PHE A 16 -20.04 16.89 13.98
N TRP A 17 -19.63 17.28 15.19
CA TRP A 17 -18.59 16.58 15.95
C TRP A 17 -19.07 15.21 16.44
N ARG A 18 -20.33 15.09 16.77
CA ARG A 18 -20.95 13.81 17.13
C ARG A 18 -20.99 12.87 15.93
N VAL A 19 -21.44 13.35 14.78
CA VAL A 19 -21.52 12.55 13.54
C VAL A 19 -20.12 12.17 13.07
N ALA A 20 -19.15 13.09 13.08
CA ALA A 20 -17.78 12.79 12.69
C ALA A 20 -17.10 11.75 13.60
N ARG A 21 -17.37 11.81 14.91
CA ARG A 21 -16.87 10.84 15.88
C ARG A 21 -17.47 9.46 15.66
N ASP A 22 -18.78 9.37 15.48
CA ASP A 22 -19.46 8.11 15.19
C ASP A 22 -18.96 7.51 13.87
N TRP A 23 -18.86 8.32 12.83
CA TRP A 23 -18.33 7.88 11.55
C TRP A 23 -16.92 7.27 11.64
N LEU A 24 -15.99 7.93 12.35
CA LEU A 24 -14.59 7.48 12.48
C LEU A 24 -14.43 6.27 13.39
N HIS A 25 -15.18 6.18 14.50
CA HIS A 25 -14.96 5.18 15.55
C HIS A 25 -15.95 4.01 15.54
N HIS A 26 -17.10 4.20 14.89
CA HIS A 26 -18.13 3.15 14.80
C HIS A 26 -18.38 2.75 13.34
N TRP A 27 -18.89 3.64 12.51
CA TRP A 27 -19.33 3.29 11.16
C TRP A 27 -18.23 2.78 10.26
N LEU A 28 -17.10 3.50 10.14
CA LEU A 28 -15.98 3.07 9.29
C LEU A 28 -15.39 1.73 9.72
N PRO A 29 -15.02 1.50 11.00
CA PRO A 29 -14.39 0.25 11.39
C PRO A 29 -15.38 -0.92 11.53
N LYS A 30 -16.58 -0.69 12.12
CA LYS A 30 -17.49 -1.77 12.49
C LYS A 30 -18.54 -2.05 11.43
N VAL A 31 -19.14 -1.03 10.84
CA VAL A 31 -20.22 -1.22 9.84
C VAL A 31 -19.62 -1.41 8.44
N ARG A 32 -18.69 -0.55 8.03
CA ARG A 32 -18.05 -0.62 6.71
C ARG A 32 -16.89 -1.61 6.65
N GLY A 33 -16.36 -2.09 7.78
CA GLY A 33 -15.23 -3.00 7.85
C GLY A 33 -13.93 -2.39 7.31
N SER A 34 -13.74 -1.09 7.50
CA SER A 34 -12.56 -0.37 7.02
C SER A 34 -11.32 -0.72 7.86
N SER A 35 -10.17 -0.88 7.21
CA SER A 35 -8.92 -1.13 7.93
C SER A 35 -8.49 0.10 8.76
N PRO A 36 -7.72 -0.08 9.87
CA PRO A 36 -7.21 1.04 10.66
C PRO A 36 -6.49 2.10 9.82
N LYS A 37 -5.69 1.68 8.83
CA LYS A 37 -5.02 2.60 7.90
C LYS A 37 -6.01 3.40 7.03
N THR A 38 -7.14 2.82 6.67
CA THR A 38 -8.19 3.51 5.90
C THR A 38 -8.90 4.54 6.78
N VAL A 39 -9.23 4.15 8.02
CA VAL A 39 -9.84 5.07 9.01
C VAL A 39 -8.91 6.25 9.26
N GLU A 40 -7.62 6.00 9.47
CA GLU A 40 -6.61 7.03 9.67
C GLU A 40 -6.49 7.97 8.46
N ALA A 41 -6.50 7.45 7.23
CA ALA A 41 -6.46 8.27 6.02
C ALA A 41 -7.70 9.20 5.92
N TYR A 42 -8.87 8.71 6.31
CA TYR A 42 -10.10 9.50 6.36
C TYR A 42 -10.07 10.52 7.49
N ARG A 43 -9.56 10.16 8.69
CA ARG A 43 -9.36 11.09 9.80
C ARG A 43 -8.47 12.27 9.37
N ILE A 44 -7.32 11.98 8.76
CA ILE A 44 -6.41 13.00 8.24
C ILE A 44 -7.09 13.87 7.17
N GLY A 45 -7.96 13.28 6.33
CA GLY A 45 -8.71 14.01 5.31
C GLY A 45 -9.68 15.01 5.92
N LEU A 46 -10.49 14.58 6.89
CA LEU A 46 -11.45 15.43 7.58
C LEU A 46 -10.75 16.52 8.39
N GLU A 47 -9.71 16.16 9.15
CA GLU A 47 -8.92 17.11 9.94
C GLU A 47 -8.22 18.16 9.07
N SER A 48 -7.80 17.80 7.85
CA SER A 48 -7.22 18.74 6.89
C SER A 48 -8.22 19.83 6.47
N TYR A 49 -9.50 19.48 6.33
CA TYR A 49 -10.55 20.44 6.03
C TYR A 49 -10.88 21.31 7.22
N VAL A 50 -11.05 20.71 8.39
CA VAL A 50 -11.29 21.44 9.65
C VAL A 50 -10.19 22.48 9.89
N ARG A 51 -8.93 22.08 9.74
CA ARG A 51 -7.79 23.00 9.90
C ARG A 51 -7.81 24.14 8.89
N TRP A 52 -8.22 23.88 7.65
CA TRP A 52 -8.37 24.94 6.65
C TRP A 52 -9.48 25.94 7.04
N LEU A 53 -10.62 25.44 7.54
CA LEU A 53 -11.67 26.34 8.07
C LEU A 53 -11.15 27.20 9.23
N GLU A 54 -10.33 26.63 10.12
CA GLU A 54 -9.75 27.37 11.25
C GLU A 54 -8.74 28.44 10.79
N THR A 55 -7.81 28.05 9.91
CA THR A 55 -6.65 28.89 9.57
C THR A 55 -6.91 29.87 8.42
N THR A 56 -7.80 29.53 7.49
CA THR A 56 -8.03 30.31 6.27
C THR A 56 -9.39 31.02 6.29
N GLU A 57 -10.44 30.32 6.76
CA GLU A 57 -11.79 30.92 6.85
C GLU A 57 -12.03 31.59 8.23
N GLY A 58 -11.10 31.47 9.18
CA GLY A 58 -11.20 32.08 10.51
C GLY A 58 -12.30 31.49 11.41
N THR A 59 -12.81 30.32 11.07
CA THR A 59 -13.90 29.69 11.80
C THR A 59 -13.38 29.02 13.08
N GLN A 60 -13.91 29.42 14.24
CA GLN A 60 -13.54 28.75 15.48
C GLN A 60 -13.98 27.27 15.45
N ARG A 61 -13.12 26.38 15.91
CA ARG A 61 -13.36 24.92 15.88
C ARG A 61 -14.70 24.51 16.50
N SER A 62 -15.10 25.15 17.61
CA SER A 62 -16.38 24.91 18.29
C SER A 62 -17.61 25.32 17.49
N HIS A 63 -17.46 26.19 16.51
CA HIS A 63 -18.56 26.69 15.67
C HIS A 63 -18.64 25.96 14.32
N ILE A 64 -17.74 25.01 14.05
CA ILE A 64 -17.79 24.22 12.82
C ILE A 64 -19.01 23.31 12.86
N GLY A 65 -19.90 23.46 11.88
CA GLY A 65 -21.11 22.67 11.66
C GLY A 65 -21.27 22.33 10.19
N PHE A 66 -22.32 21.61 9.84
CA PHE A 66 -22.56 21.17 8.45
C PHE A 66 -22.77 22.32 7.46
N GLY A 67 -23.21 23.49 7.92
CA GLY A 67 -23.31 24.70 7.10
C GLY A 67 -21.97 25.17 6.50
N HIS A 68 -20.83 24.63 6.98
CA HIS A 68 -19.50 24.92 6.41
C HIS A 68 -19.08 23.93 5.32
N PHE A 69 -19.94 22.97 4.92
CA PHE A 69 -19.60 21.93 3.93
C PHE A 69 -20.30 22.15 2.59
N ASP A 70 -20.70 23.37 2.29
CA ASP A 70 -21.31 23.74 1.01
C ASP A 70 -20.30 23.63 -0.15
N ARG A 71 -20.85 23.58 -1.37
CA ARG A 71 -20.06 23.43 -2.61
C ARG A 71 -19.04 24.54 -2.80
N ALA A 72 -19.39 25.78 -2.43
CA ALA A 72 -18.49 26.92 -2.63
C ALA A 72 -17.26 26.83 -1.72
N ARG A 73 -17.45 26.50 -0.43
CA ARG A 73 -16.33 26.29 0.51
C ARG A 73 -15.47 25.09 0.13
N LEU A 74 -16.06 23.95 -0.20
CA LEU A 74 -15.31 22.80 -0.66
C LEU A 74 -14.52 23.11 -1.94
N GLY A 75 -15.06 23.94 -2.84
CA GLY A 75 -14.37 24.43 -4.03
C GLY A 75 -13.15 25.29 -3.69
N ARG A 76 -13.29 26.27 -2.77
CA ARG A 76 -12.17 27.09 -2.27
C ARG A 76 -11.09 26.25 -1.59
N TRP A 77 -11.49 25.23 -0.83
CA TRP A 77 -10.52 24.32 -0.21
C TRP A 77 -9.74 23.52 -1.25
N VAL A 78 -10.37 23.06 -2.33
CA VAL A 78 -9.67 22.38 -3.45
C VAL A 78 -8.67 23.32 -4.11
N GLU A 79 -9.04 24.57 -4.33
CA GLU A 79 -8.13 25.58 -4.90
C GLU A 79 -6.96 25.87 -3.95
N TRP A 80 -7.22 26.12 -2.68
CA TRP A 80 -6.19 26.31 -1.65
C TRP A 80 -5.21 25.12 -1.57
N MET A 81 -5.72 23.88 -1.63
CA MET A 81 -4.86 22.71 -1.67
C MET A 81 -3.91 22.70 -2.87
N ARG A 82 -4.36 23.25 -4.00
CA ARG A 82 -3.58 23.31 -5.24
C ARG A 82 -2.57 24.46 -5.21
N THR A 83 -3.02 25.65 -4.88
CA THR A 83 -2.21 26.89 -4.99
C THR A 83 -1.31 27.10 -3.79
N GLU A 84 -1.85 27.04 -2.57
CA GLU A 84 -1.13 27.38 -1.35
C GLU A 84 -0.32 26.20 -0.80
N ARG A 85 -0.89 24.96 -0.92
CA ARG A 85 -0.22 23.77 -0.37
C ARG A 85 0.58 22.99 -1.40
N GLY A 86 0.42 23.28 -2.67
CA GLY A 86 1.09 22.55 -3.76
C GLY A 86 0.79 21.03 -3.78
N TYR A 87 -0.39 20.61 -3.31
CA TYR A 87 -0.72 19.20 -3.26
C TYR A 87 -0.93 18.64 -4.67
N SER A 88 -0.46 17.40 -4.86
CA SER A 88 -0.71 16.68 -6.11
C SER A 88 -2.21 16.41 -6.30
N ASP A 89 -2.67 16.35 -7.57
CA ASP A 89 -4.05 15.99 -7.92
C ASP A 89 -4.50 14.69 -7.25
N ARG A 90 -3.58 13.73 -7.07
CA ARG A 90 -3.86 12.47 -6.34
C ARG A 90 -4.18 12.72 -4.87
N THR A 91 -3.45 13.61 -4.21
CA THR A 91 -3.70 13.96 -2.80
C THR A 91 -5.02 14.69 -2.67
N ILE A 92 -5.29 15.68 -3.55
CA ILE A 92 -6.55 16.42 -3.58
C ILE A 92 -7.73 15.48 -3.80
N MET A 93 -7.63 14.55 -4.74
CA MET A 93 -8.66 13.55 -5.01
C MET A 93 -8.93 12.66 -3.78
N LEU A 94 -7.89 12.24 -3.05
CA LEU A 94 -8.03 11.46 -1.83
C LEU A 94 -8.75 12.25 -0.74
N ARG A 95 -8.41 13.53 -0.56
CA ARG A 95 -9.06 14.44 0.39
C ARG A 95 -10.54 14.65 0.05
N MET A 96 -10.85 14.91 -1.22
CA MET A 96 -12.23 15.04 -1.68
C MET A 96 -13.02 13.72 -1.57
N THR A 97 -12.37 12.57 -1.76
CA THR A 97 -13.01 11.28 -1.50
C THR A 97 -13.41 11.14 -0.03
N THR A 98 -12.60 11.63 0.90
CA THR A 98 -12.96 11.68 2.33
C THR A 98 -14.23 12.49 2.55
N MET A 99 -14.32 13.71 1.97
CA MET A 99 -15.50 14.57 2.12
C MET A 99 -16.75 13.91 1.58
N ARG A 100 -16.68 13.33 0.38
CA ARG A 100 -17.81 12.62 -0.23
C ARG A 100 -18.32 11.49 0.66
N VAL A 101 -17.40 10.59 1.08
CA VAL A 101 -17.79 9.44 1.92
C VAL A 101 -18.35 9.87 3.28
N PHE A 102 -17.84 10.95 3.86
CA PHE A 102 -18.33 11.50 5.11
C PHE A 102 -19.72 12.13 4.95
N LEU A 103 -19.91 12.99 3.95
CA LEU A 103 -21.17 13.68 3.71
C LEU A 103 -22.26 12.73 3.22
N ASP A 104 -21.91 11.71 2.43
CA ASP A 104 -22.84 10.62 2.07
C ASP A 104 -23.35 9.89 3.32
N HIS A 105 -22.44 9.54 4.25
CA HIS A 105 -22.83 8.94 5.53
C HIS A 105 -23.72 9.88 6.35
N ALA A 106 -23.34 11.16 6.48
CA ALA A 106 -24.13 12.14 7.20
C ALA A 106 -25.55 12.30 6.60
N GLY A 107 -25.66 12.27 5.27
CA GLY A 107 -26.94 12.31 4.57
C GLY A 107 -27.81 11.06 4.76
N LEU A 108 -27.18 9.88 4.92
CA LEU A 108 -27.91 8.65 5.25
C LEU A 108 -28.52 8.69 6.67
N GLU A 109 -27.79 9.25 7.63
CA GLU A 109 -28.28 9.38 9.01
C GLU A 109 -29.22 10.58 9.20
N HIS A 110 -29.00 11.64 8.45
CA HIS A 110 -29.74 12.90 8.52
C HIS A 110 -30.15 13.34 7.11
N PRO A 111 -31.35 12.98 6.62
CA PRO A 111 -31.78 13.28 5.25
C PRO A 111 -31.69 14.76 4.84
N ALA A 112 -31.80 15.69 5.79
CA ALA A 112 -31.59 17.12 5.54
C ALA A 112 -30.19 17.48 5.04
N LEU A 113 -29.20 16.61 5.27
CA LEU A 113 -27.81 16.81 4.82
C LEU A 113 -27.49 16.17 3.46
N THR A 114 -28.43 15.48 2.83
CA THR A 114 -28.23 14.78 1.55
C THR A 114 -27.73 15.72 0.44
N ALA A 115 -28.20 16.98 0.44
CA ALA A 115 -27.75 17.98 -0.52
C ALA A 115 -26.24 18.24 -0.45
N LEU A 116 -25.62 18.20 0.73
CA LEU A 116 -24.17 18.39 0.90
C LEU A 116 -23.35 17.25 0.28
N GLY A 117 -23.84 16.01 0.36
CA GLY A 117 -23.22 14.87 -0.33
C GLY A 117 -23.24 15.06 -1.87
N ASN A 118 -24.37 15.49 -2.42
CA ASN A 118 -24.52 15.81 -3.84
C ASN A 118 -23.58 16.96 -4.26
N ASP A 119 -23.48 18.00 -3.46
CA ASP A 119 -22.59 19.12 -3.68
C ASP A 119 -21.12 18.67 -3.74
N ALA A 120 -20.69 17.86 -2.77
CA ALA A 120 -19.33 17.31 -2.74
C ALA A 120 -19.06 16.37 -3.94
N ALA A 121 -20.06 15.59 -4.37
CA ALA A 121 -19.95 14.73 -5.56
C ALA A 121 -19.80 15.55 -6.84
N GLY A 122 -20.46 16.73 -6.93
CA GLY A 122 -20.43 17.64 -8.06
C GLY A 122 -19.08 18.35 -8.26
N ILE A 123 -18.17 18.38 -7.27
CA ILE A 123 -16.85 18.99 -7.39
C ILE A 123 -15.93 18.04 -8.17
N ARG A 124 -15.51 18.47 -9.35
CA ARG A 124 -14.58 17.71 -10.19
C ARG A 124 -13.14 18.04 -9.82
N VAL A 125 -12.37 17.03 -9.41
CA VAL A 125 -10.93 17.12 -9.25
C VAL A 125 -10.28 16.50 -10.48
N LYS A 126 -9.30 17.19 -11.06
CA LYS A 126 -8.54 16.69 -12.19
C LYS A 126 -7.90 15.34 -11.82
N PRO A 127 -8.09 14.27 -12.61
CA PRO A 127 -7.41 13.02 -12.36
C PRO A 127 -5.89 13.23 -12.52
N PRO A 128 -5.07 12.56 -11.69
CA PRO A 128 -3.62 12.67 -11.80
C PRO A 128 -3.16 12.21 -13.19
N ALA A 129 -2.18 12.91 -13.75
CA ALA A 129 -1.56 12.51 -15.00
C ALA A 129 -1.07 11.06 -14.91
N ARG A 130 -1.34 10.27 -15.93
CA ARG A 130 -0.82 8.90 -16.05
C ARG A 130 0.67 8.98 -16.32
N LYS A 131 1.49 8.61 -15.37
CA LYS A 131 2.93 8.44 -15.57
C LYS A 131 3.17 7.00 -16.04
N PRO A 132 4.16 6.76 -16.92
CA PRO A 132 4.67 5.43 -17.17
C PRO A 132 4.99 4.74 -15.84
N VAL A 133 4.78 3.44 -15.80
CA VAL A 133 5.05 2.70 -14.56
C VAL A 133 6.52 2.35 -14.52
N ASP A 134 7.23 2.93 -13.57
CA ASP A 134 8.63 2.62 -13.34
C ASP A 134 8.79 1.14 -12.97
N HIS A 135 9.80 0.50 -13.53
CA HIS A 135 10.29 -0.82 -13.16
C HIS A 135 11.83 -0.80 -13.24
N LEU A 136 12.46 -1.73 -12.57
CA LEU A 136 13.91 -1.90 -12.62
C LEU A 136 14.28 -2.72 -13.85
N GLY A 137 15.33 -2.33 -14.55
CA GLY A 137 15.96 -3.19 -15.56
C GLY A 137 16.63 -4.41 -14.89
N GLU A 138 16.99 -5.41 -15.70
CA GLU A 138 17.62 -6.66 -15.26
C GLU A 138 18.88 -6.42 -14.42
N GLU A 139 19.73 -5.50 -14.86
CA GLU A 139 20.98 -5.12 -14.15
C GLU A 139 20.68 -4.57 -12.75
N HIS A 140 19.69 -3.67 -12.63
CA HIS A 140 19.27 -3.12 -11.34
C HIS A 140 18.70 -4.21 -10.42
N ALA A 141 17.87 -5.09 -10.95
CA ALA A 141 17.29 -6.19 -10.18
C ALA A 141 18.39 -7.14 -9.68
N LYS A 142 19.34 -7.51 -10.53
CA LYS A 142 20.48 -8.34 -10.16
C LYS A 142 21.34 -7.68 -9.08
N ALA A 143 21.69 -6.41 -9.26
CA ALA A 143 22.49 -5.65 -8.28
C ALA A 143 21.78 -5.57 -6.92
N LEU A 144 20.46 -5.35 -6.92
CA LEU A 144 19.67 -5.29 -5.70
C LEU A 144 19.65 -6.62 -4.94
N LEU A 145 19.42 -7.75 -5.65
CA LEU A 145 19.35 -9.09 -5.06
C LEU A 145 20.69 -9.59 -4.53
N THR A 146 21.81 -9.05 -5.03
CA THR A 146 23.16 -9.38 -4.60
C THR A 146 23.78 -8.37 -3.64
N ALA A 147 23.12 -7.25 -3.36
CA ALA A 147 23.62 -6.16 -2.52
C ALA A 147 23.91 -6.56 -1.07
N TRP A 148 23.22 -7.59 -0.56
CA TRP A 148 23.54 -8.24 0.69
C TRP A 148 24.48 -9.43 0.42
N GLY A 149 25.67 -9.39 1.00
CA GLY A 149 26.64 -10.48 0.89
C GLY A 149 26.18 -11.74 1.64
N THR A 150 27.07 -12.73 1.71
CA THR A 150 26.83 -14.01 2.39
C THR A 150 27.69 -14.18 3.66
N GLY A 151 28.49 -13.17 4.04
CA GLY A 151 29.47 -13.28 5.12
C GLY A 151 28.87 -13.44 6.51
N ASP A 152 27.74 -12.81 6.79
CA ASP A 152 27.08 -12.89 8.11
C ASP A 152 25.63 -13.31 7.99
N ALA A 153 25.09 -13.90 9.06
CA ALA A 153 23.72 -14.43 9.11
C ALA A 153 22.65 -13.36 8.77
N LYS A 154 22.83 -12.13 9.24
CA LYS A 154 21.90 -11.02 8.95
C LYS A 154 21.88 -10.69 7.45
N SER A 155 23.04 -10.70 6.80
CA SER A 155 23.17 -10.46 5.37
C SER A 155 22.53 -11.61 4.57
N ARG A 156 22.76 -12.87 4.95
CA ARG A 156 22.14 -14.05 4.31
C ARG A 156 20.61 -14.02 4.43
N ARG A 157 20.08 -13.71 5.65
CA ARG A 157 18.65 -13.51 5.84
C ARG A 157 18.08 -12.41 4.96
N ASN A 158 18.71 -11.24 4.92
CA ASN A 158 18.25 -10.09 4.16
C ASN A 158 18.28 -10.37 2.65
N ARG A 159 19.29 -11.09 2.19
CA ARG A 159 19.40 -11.55 0.80
C ARG A 159 18.25 -12.49 0.43
N MET A 160 17.97 -13.50 1.26
CA MET A 160 16.87 -14.44 1.03
C MET A 160 15.53 -13.73 1.01
N LEU A 161 15.31 -12.77 1.91
CA LEU A 161 14.11 -11.94 1.94
C LEU A 161 13.90 -11.19 0.62
N LEU A 162 14.94 -10.58 0.05
CA LEU A 162 14.83 -9.85 -1.23
C LEU A 162 14.61 -10.80 -2.40
N ILE A 163 15.26 -11.97 -2.41
CA ILE A 163 15.03 -13.01 -3.43
C ILE A 163 13.57 -13.45 -3.41
N LEU A 164 13.02 -13.74 -2.24
CA LEU A 164 11.63 -14.18 -2.12
C LEU A 164 10.65 -13.05 -2.47
N MET A 165 10.94 -11.82 -2.04
CA MET A 165 10.15 -10.63 -2.41
C MET A 165 10.06 -10.46 -3.93
N TYR A 166 11.17 -10.60 -4.63
CA TYR A 166 11.22 -10.48 -6.08
C TYR A 166 10.50 -11.67 -6.75
N ASP A 167 10.89 -12.90 -6.44
CA ASP A 167 10.39 -14.08 -7.14
C ASP A 167 8.88 -14.26 -6.98
N THR A 168 8.34 -13.99 -5.79
CA THR A 168 6.90 -14.12 -5.50
C THR A 168 6.08 -12.88 -5.83
N ALA A 169 6.71 -11.75 -6.15
CA ALA A 169 6.07 -10.45 -6.24
C ALA A 169 5.16 -10.14 -5.02
N ALA A 170 5.54 -10.57 -3.82
CA ALA A 170 4.77 -10.39 -2.60
C ALA A 170 4.58 -8.90 -2.24
N ARG A 171 3.45 -8.57 -1.59
CA ARG A 171 3.34 -7.29 -0.90
C ARG A 171 4.17 -7.32 0.37
N ILE A 172 4.71 -6.18 0.77
CA ILE A 172 5.55 -6.10 1.97
C ILE A 172 4.85 -6.65 3.23
N GLY A 173 3.55 -6.42 3.38
CA GLY A 173 2.78 -6.95 4.50
C GLY A 173 2.53 -8.48 4.40
N GLU A 174 2.42 -9.03 3.19
CA GLU A 174 2.34 -10.48 2.98
C GLU A 174 3.67 -11.14 3.37
N LEU A 175 4.79 -10.53 2.98
CA LEU A 175 6.13 -11.03 3.30
C LEU A 175 6.45 -10.97 4.80
N ALA A 176 6.04 -9.89 5.48
CA ALA A 176 6.22 -9.71 6.92
C ALA A 176 5.40 -10.73 7.75
N ALA A 177 4.28 -11.18 7.22
CA ALA A 177 3.38 -12.11 7.88
C ALA A 177 3.66 -13.59 7.56
N LEU A 178 4.65 -13.89 6.68
CA LEU A 178 4.97 -15.27 6.33
C LEU A 178 5.46 -16.09 7.53
N THR A 179 4.91 -17.27 7.64
CA THR A 179 5.32 -18.30 8.61
C THR A 179 5.93 -19.52 7.90
N ILE A 180 6.46 -20.44 8.68
CA ILE A 180 7.00 -21.71 8.14
C ILE A 180 5.89 -22.55 7.50
N ALA A 181 4.67 -22.51 8.06
CA ALA A 181 3.51 -23.23 7.49
C ALA A 181 3.15 -22.78 6.07
N ASP A 182 3.50 -21.53 5.71
CA ASP A 182 3.23 -21.00 4.38
C ASP A 182 4.18 -21.52 3.30
N VAL A 183 5.22 -22.27 3.68
CA VAL A 183 6.29 -22.72 2.80
C VAL A 183 6.16 -24.22 2.51
N GLY A 184 5.94 -24.58 1.24
CA GLY A 184 6.00 -25.95 0.76
C GLY A 184 7.28 -26.18 -0.06
N MET A 185 8.13 -27.09 0.39
CA MET A 185 9.42 -27.41 -0.26
C MET A 185 9.34 -28.58 -1.22
N ASP A 186 8.20 -29.28 -1.28
CA ASP A 186 7.93 -30.35 -2.25
C ASP A 186 7.98 -29.80 -3.68
N LYS A 187 8.24 -30.68 -4.65
CA LYS A 187 8.25 -30.27 -6.07
C LYS A 187 6.85 -30.25 -6.66
N PRO A 188 6.38 -29.12 -7.20
CA PRO A 188 7.01 -27.81 -7.26
C PRO A 188 6.97 -27.08 -5.91
N ALA A 189 8.10 -26.47 -5.53
CA ALA A 189 8.17 -25.66 -4.33
C ALA A 189 7.24 -24.44 -4.44
N ARG A 190 6.63 -24.04 -3.33
CA ARG A 190 5.58 -23.02 -3.32
C ARG A 190 5.56 -22.22 -2.04
N VAL A 191 4.99 -21.04 -2.10
CA VAL A 191 4.68 -20.20 -0.93
C VAL A 191 3.24 -19.75 -0.99
N THR A 192 2.54 -19.85 0.13
CA THR A 192 1.18 -19.33 0.30
C THR A 192 1.25 -17.90 0.82
N LEU A 193 0.75 -16.93 0.07
CA LEU A 193 0.73 -15.52 0.44
C LEU A 193 -0.69 -15.11 0.81
N THR A 194 -0.90 -14.71 2.07
CA THR A 194 -2.20 -14.26 2.58
C THR A 194 -2.25 -12.73 2.61
N GLY A 195 -3.14 -12.18 1.83
CA GLY A 195 -3.32 -10.74 1.67
C GLY A 195 -4.47 -10.17 2.48
N LYS A 196 -4.85 -8.93 2.15
CA LYS A 196 -5.94 -8.20 2.81
C LYS A 196 -7.27 -8.98 2.73
N ARG A 197 -8.01 -9.05 3.83
CA ARG A 197 -9.28 -9.78 3.99
C ARG A 197 -9.15 -11.31 3.89
N GLY A 198 -8.00 -11.87 4.29
CA GLY A 198 -7.80 -13.32 4.29
C GLY A 198 -7.70 -13.97 2.90
N LYS A 199 -7.60 -13.20 1.82
CA LYS A 199 -7.42 -13.77 0.49
C LYS A 199 -6.02 -14.33 0.33
N SER A 200 -5.92 -15.65 0.16
CA SER A 200 -4.66 -16.35 -0.04
C SER A 200 -4.45 -16.70 -1.51
N ARG A 201 -3.18 -16.79 -1.91
CA ARG A 201 -2.75 -17.34 -3.20
C ARG A 201 -1.50 -18.18 -3.02
N VAL A 202 -1.40 -19.22 -3.80
CA VAL A 202 -0.20 -20.07 -3.88
C VAL A 202 0.67 -19.58 -5.03
N VAL A 203 1.94 -19.35 -4.75
CA VAL A 203 2.94 -18.90 -5.73
C VAL A 203 4.02 -19.97 -5.86
N PRO A 204 4.20 -20.55 -7.05
CA PRO A 204 5.31 -21.49 -7.28
C PRO A 204 6.64 -20.73 -7.23
N LEU A 205 7.67 -21.39 -6.70
CA LEU A 205 9.04 -20.86 -6.63
C LEU A 205 9.89 -21.47 -7.73
N GLY A 206 10.74 -20.63 -8.34
CA GLY A 206 11.77 -21.09 -9.26
C GLY A 206 12.82 -21.95 -8.54
N GLU A 207 13.49 -22.85 -9.27
CA GLU A 207 14.45 -23.80 -8.68
C GLU A 207 15.61 -23.11 -7.94
N ARG A 208 16.10 -22.00 -8.46
CA ARG A 208 17.12 -21.18 -7.78
C ARG A 208 16.63 -20.62 -6.44
N THR A 209 15.39 -20.12 -6.41
CA THR A 209 14.78 -19.59 -5.17
C THR A 209 14.56 -20.73 -4.17
N ARG A 210 14.13 -21.89 -4.64
CA ARG A 210 14.00 -23.12 -3.81
C ARG A 210 15.32 -23.49 -3.15
N THR A 211 16.42 -23.51 -3.90
CA THR A 211 17.76 -23.82 -3.37
C THR A 211 18.19 -22.82 -2.31
N HIS A 212 18.02 -21.51 -2.55
CA HIS A 212 18.33 -20.48 -1.56
C HIS A 212 17.45 -20.59 -0.31
N LEU A 213 16.18 -20.92 -0.49
CA LEU A 213 15.23 -21.06 0.62
C LEU A 213 15.54 -22.31 1.44
N ALA A 214 15.93 -23.43 0.82
CA ALA A 214 16.37 -24.62 1.54
C ALA A 214 17.56 -24.33 2.46
N ALA A 215 18.61 -23.70 1.94
CA ALA A 215 19.78 -23.31 2.73
C ALA A 215 19.40 -22.34 3.87
N TYR A 216 18.48 -21.40 3.60
CA TYR A 216 17.96 -20.49 4.61
C TYR A 216 17.22 -21.22 5.74
N LEU A 217 16.36 -22.19 5.39
CA LEU A 217 15.60 -22.98 6.38
C LEU A 217 16.53 -23.82 7.24
N GLU A 218 17.57 -24.40 6.67
CA GLU A 218 18.58 -25.17 7.42
C GLU A 218 19.36 -24.30 8.42
N GLU A 219 19.70 -23.07 8.04
CA GLU A 219 20.46 -22.15 8.89
C GLU A 219 19.60 -21.50 9.99
N PHE A 220 18.40 -21.02 9.63
CA PHE A 220 17.58 -20.18 10.51
C PHE A 220 16.45 -20.93 11.23
N HIS A 221 16.13 -22.13 10.74
CA HIS A 221 15.07 -22.98 11.29
C HIS A 221 15.56 -24.43 11.39
N PRO A 222 16.72 -24.70 12.06
CA PRO A 222 17.26 -26.05 12.17
C PRO A 222 16.38 -26.95 13.06
N GLY A 223 16.11 -28.17 12.59
CA GLY A 223 15.40 -29.18 13.34
C GLY A 223 13.87 -29.07 13.36
N PRO A 224 13.16 -30.11 13.83
CA PRO A 224 11.70 -30.18 13.78
C PRO A 224 11.00 -29.14 14.64
N SER A 225 11.49 -28.89 15.86
CA SER A 225 10.92 -27.89 16.78
C SER A 225 11.07 -26.44 16.30
N MET A 226 12.04 -26.18 15.42
CA MET A 226 12.26 -24.86 14.83
C MET A 226 11.42 -24.66 13.57
N ARG A 227 10.77 -25.69 13.07
CA ARG A 227 9.84 -25.68 11.92
C ARG A 227 8.38 -25.72 12.37
N ASP A 228 8.12 -25.25 13.59
CA ASP A 228 6.74 -25.04 14.04
C ASP A 228 6.03 -24.09 13.07
N GLY A 229 4.83 -24.49 12.65
CA GLY A 229 4.07 -23.82 11.58
C GLY A 229 3.88 -22.33 11.79
N ASP A 230 3.63 -21.90 13.03
CA ASP A 230 3.37 -20.50 13.39
C ASP A 230 4.63 -19.64 13.50
N ARG A 231 5.82 -20.26 13.41
CA ARG A 231 7.07 -19.50 13.51
C ARG A 231 7.26 -18.57 12.32
N PRO A 232 7.59 -17.28 12.54
CA PRO A 232 7.84 -16.35 11.45
C PRO A 232 8.98 -16.81 10.55
N LEU A 233 8.77 -16.83 9.24
CA LEU A 233 9.80 -17.20 8.27
C LEU A 233 11.00 -16.24 8.36
N PHE A 234 10.74 -14.93 8.36
CA PHE A 234 11.78 -13.93 8.54
C PHE A 234 11.68 -13.28 9.91
N HIS A 235 12.71 -13.47 10.72
CA HIS A 235 12.73 -12.99 12.10
C HIS A 235 14.07 -12.33 12.46
N SER A 236 14.05 -11.61 13.55
CA SER A 236 15.24 -11.17 14.29
C SER A 236 15.18 -11.73 15.71
N THR A 237 16.33 -11.94 16.32
CA THR A 237 16.40 -12.31 17.72
C THR A 237 16.73 -11.06 18.54
N ARG A 238 15.91 -10.77 19.53
CA ARG A 238 16.13 -9.69 20.49
C ARG A 238 15.94 -10.22 21.90
N ASN A 239 16.97 -10.10 22.73
CA ASN A 239 16.97 -10.64 24.10
C ASN A 239 16.57 -12.14 24.16
N GLY A 240 17.08 -12.94 23.24
CA GLY A 240 16.73 -14.36 23.13
C GLY A 240 15.36 -14.68 22.52
N ALA A 241 14.48 -13.70 22.39
CA ALA A 241 13.15 -13.88 21.82
C ALA A 241 13.14 -13.66 20.31
N ILE A 242 12.41 -14.53 19.61
CA ILE A 242 12.19 -14.45 18.17
C ILE A 242 11.10 -13.41 17.91
N GLN A 243 11.42 -12.43 17.06
CA GLN A 243 10.49 -11.37 16.67
C GLN A 243 10.36 -11.36 15.15
N PRO A 244 9.14 -11.38 14.57
CA PRO A 244 8.95 -11.23 13.14
C PRO A 244 9.54 -9.90 12.66
N LEU A 245 10.03 -9.86 11.42
CA LEU A 245 10.46 -8.59 10.83
C LEU A 245 9.23 -7.71 10.55
N SER A 246 9.25 -6.50 11.09
CA SER A 246 8.20 -5.51 10.80
C SER A 246 8.25 -5.04 9.34
N VAL A 247 7.13 -4.51 8.86
CA VAL A 247 7.03 -3.89 7.53
C VAL A 247 8.09 -2.79 7.35
N ASP A 248 8.29 -1.96 8.37
CA ASP A 248 9.27 -0.87 8.32
C ASP A 248 10.70 -1.41 8.23
N ARG A 249 10.99 -2.50 8.94
CA ARG A 249 12.31 -3.14 8.89
C ARG A 249 12.58 -3.78 7.52
N ILE A 250 11.58 -4.38 6.89
CA ILE A 250 11.71 -4.92 5.53
C ILE A 250 11.95 -3.80 4.52
N ASP A 251 11.24 -2.67 4.65
CA ASP A 251 11.44 -1.49 3.79
C ASP A 251 12.85 -0.90 3.95
N GLU A 252 13.36 -0.84 5.19
CA GLU A 252 14.73 -0.41 5.48
C GLU A 252 15.78 -1.35 4.87
N ILE A 253 15.57 -2.67 4.94
CA ILE A 253 16.45 -3.67 4.31
C ILE A 253 16.54 -3.43 2.79
N LEU A 254 15.40 -3.19 2.14
CA LEU A 254 15.34 -2.92 0.71
C LEU A 254 16.04 -1.59 0.34
N LYS A 255 15.78 -0.52 1.07
CA LYS A 255 16.42 0.79 0.86
C LYS A 255 17.93 0.71 1.06
N THR A 256 18.37 -0.03 2.08
CA THR A 256 19.79 -0.27 2.32
C THR A 256 20.45 -1.05 1.18
N ALA A 257 19.78 -2.07 0.65
CA ALA A 257 20.25 -2.83 -0.51
C ALA A 257 20.42 -1.92 -1.74
N ALA A 258 19.42 -1.08 -2.04
CA ALA A 258 19.48 -0.13 -3.14
C ALA A 258 20.64 0.88 -2.97
N ALA A 259 20.85 1.40 -1.76
CA ALA A 259 21.93 2.30 -1.45
C ALA A 259 23.31 1.62 -1.59
N ARG A 260 23.44 0.34 -1.20
CA ARG A 260 24.67 -0.45 -1.38
C ARG A 260 24.95 -0.69 -2.86
N ALA A 261 23.94 -1.13 -3.62
CA ALA A 261 24.07 -1.36 -5.05
C ALA A 261 24.52 -0.08 -5.78
N ARG A 262 23.92 1.07 -5.44
CA ARG A 262 24.28 2.38 -6.03
C ARG A 262 25.71 2.78 -5.74
N ARG A 263 26.23 2.52 -4.54
CA ARG A 263 27.62 2.83 -4.16
C ARG A 263 28.64 1.85 -4.73
N GLY A 264 28.21 0.68 -5.15
CA GLY A 264 29.10 -0.39 -5.62
C GLY A 264 28.83 -0.82 -7.05
N THR A 265 27.98 -1.83 -7.21
CA THR A 265 27.83 -2.57 -8.47
C THR A 265 26.94 -1.91 -9.51
N CYS A 266 26.12 -0.92 -9.14
CA CYS A 266 25.13 -0.33 -10.05
C CYS A 266 24.89 1.16 -9.71
N PRO A 267 25.76 2.09 -10.11
CA PRO A 267 25.62 3.52 -9.85
C PRO A 267 24.32 4.12 -10.41
N SER A 268 23.78 3.53 -11.48
CA SER A 268 22.51 3.91 -12.11
C SER A 268 21.25 3.51 -11.31
N MET A 269 21.42 2.81 -10.17
CA MET A 269 20.30 2.40 -9.32
C MET A 269 19.41 3.60 -8.93
N PRO A 270 18.10 3.57 -9.18
CA PRO A 270 17.20 4.66 -8.82
C PRO A 270 17.29 5.05 -7.35
N GLU A 271 17.16 6.36 -7.05
CA GLU A 271 17.17 6.84 -5.67
C GLU A 271 16.00 6.28 -4.83
N ARG A 272 14.83 6.16 -5.46
CA ARG A 272 13.61 5.70 -4.79
C ARG A 272 13.29 4.27 -5.17
N VAL A 273 13.82 3.33 -4.42
CA VAL A 273 13.44 1.91 -4.51
C VAL A 273 12.49 1.56 -3.37
N HIS A 274 11.35 0.96 -3.69
CA HIS A 274 10.33 0.56 -2.73
C HIS A 274 9.70 -0.79 -3.14
N CYS A 275 9.07 -1.49 -2.21
CA CYS A 275 8.54 -2.85 -2.44
C CYS A 275 7.57 -2.95 -3.63
N HIS A 276 6.78 -1.91 -3.88
CA HIS A 276 5.88 -1.89 -5.04
C HIS A 276 6.64 -1.83 -6.38
N LEU A 277 7.83 -1.20 -6.40
CA LEU A 277 8.68 -1.18 -7.58
C LEU A 277 9.17 -2.60 -7.90
N ILE A 278 9.66 -3.33 -6.89
CA ILE A 278 10.11 -4.73 -7.05
C ILE A 278 9.01 -5.62 -7.64
N ARG A 279 7.80 -5.49 -7.10
CA ARG A 279 6.64 -6.24 -7.59
C ARG A 279 6.28 -5.90 -9.05
N ARG A 280 6.41 -4.64 -9.45
CA ARG A 280 6.21 -4.21 -10.84
C ARG A 280 7.31 -4.74 -11.75
N THR A 281 8.56 -4.72 -11.28
CA THR A 281 9.70 -5.29 -11.98
C THR A 281 9.43 -6.76 -12.29
N ARG A 282 9.08 -7.57 -11.28
CA ARG A 282 8.79 -8.99 -11.50
C ARG A 282 7.63 -9.22 -12.47
N ALA A 283 6.58 -8.41 -12.38
CA ALA A 283 5.46 -8.51 -13.31
C ALA A 283 5.87 -8.18 -14.76
N MET A 284 6.76 -7.19 -14.94
CA MET A 284 7.32 -6.84 -16.23
C MET A 284 8.24 -7.94 -16.77
N ASP A 285 9.09 -8.51 -15.93
CA ASP A 285 9.98 -9.62 -16.33
C ASP A 285 9.19 -10.86 -16.78
N LEU A 286 8.13 -11.21 -16.06
CA LEU A 286 7.22 -12.29 -16.46
C LEU A 286 6.55 -12.00 -17.81
N TYR A 287 6.16 -10.74 -18.03
CA TYR A 287 5.58 -10.33 -19.31
C TYR A 287 6.58 -10.44 -20.46
N GLN A 288 7.81 -9.96 -20.26
CA GLN A 288 8.91 -10.07 -21.24
C GLN A 288 9.28 -11.53 -21.53
N GLN A 289 9.11 -12.43 -20.54
CA GLN A 289 9.26 -13.87 -20.71
C GLN A 289 8.07 -14.53 -21.45
N GLY A 290 7.07 -13.76 -21.86
CA GLY A 290 5.91 -14.26 -22.62
C GLY A 290 4.80 -14.86 -21.75
N VAL A 291 4.83 -14.69 -20.42
CA VAL A 291 3.76 -15.17 -19.54
C VAL A 291 2.47 -14.41 -19.83
N PRO A 292 1.34 -15.08 -20.07
CA PRO A 292 0.06 -14.44 -20.36
C PRO A 292 -0.40 -13.48 -19.24
N LEU A 293 -0.89 -12.30 -19.62
CA LEU A 293 -1.33 -11.26 -18.67
C LEU A 293 -2.30 -11.76 -17.58
N PRO A 294 -3.31 -12.61 -17.88
CA PRO A 294 -4.19 -13.15 -16.84
C PRO A 294 -3.44 -13.94 -15.75
N LEU A 295 -2.41 -14.70 -16.14
CA LEU A 295 -1.57 -15.45 -15.20
C LEU A 295 -0.72 -14.50 -14.35
N ILE A 296 -0.14 -13.45 -14.94
CA ILE A 296 0.60 -12.42 -14.19
C ILE A 296 -0.33 -11.70 -13.21
N MET A 297 -1.57 -11.44 -13.59
CA MET A 297 -2.58 -10.83 -12.70
C MET A 297 -2.90 -11.72 -11.50
N CYS A 298 -3.10 -13.01 -11.73
CA CYS A 298 -3.30 -13.99 -10.65
C CYS A 298 -2.07 -14.10 -9.76
N PHE A 299 -0.90 -14.28 -10.36
CA PHE A 299 0.39 -14.41 -9.69
C PHE A 299 0.67 -13.20 -8.79
N ALA A 300 0.58 -12.00 -9.35
CA ALA A 300 0.82 -10.76 -8.61
C ALA A 300 -0.42 -10.25 -7.85
N SER A 301 -1.58 -10.91 -7.84
CA SER A 301 -2.85 -10.34 -7.32
C SER A 301 -3.05 -8.87 -7.71
N MET A 302 -2.85 -8.56 -8.97
CA MET A 302 -3.03 -7.22 -9.53
C MET A 302 -4.40 -7.13 -10.20
N PHE A 303 -5.09 -5.99 -10.03
CA PHE A 303 -6.31 -5.72 -10.78
C PHE A 303 -5.98 -5.32 -12.23
N VAL A 304 -6.88 -5.60 -13.17
CA VAL A 304 -6.77 -5.23 -14.60
C VAL A 304 -6.29 -3.80 -14.81
N ARG A 305 -6.78 -2.85 -14.00
CA ARG A 305 -6.39 -1.44 -14.06
C ARG A 305 -4.91 -1.21 -13.73
N GLN A 306 -4.36 -1.94 -12.76
CA GLN A 306 -2.94 -1.84 -12.37
C GLN A 306 -2.04 -2.49 -13.43
N VAL A 307 -2.48 -3.60 -13.98
CA VAL A 307 -1.78 -4.29 -15.09
C VAL A 307 -1.76 -3.41 -16.33
N ARG A 308 -2.91 -2.84 -16.74
CA ARG A 308 -2.96 -1.88 -17.86
C ARG A 308 -2.05 -0.66 -17.64
N GLN A 309 -1.88 -0.18 -16.41
CA GLN A 309 -0.94 0.90 -16.11
C GLN A 309 0.52 0.48 -16.26
N CYS A 310 0.86 -0.76 -15.88
CA CYS A 310 2.22 -1.29 -16.06
C CYS A 310 2.58 -1.46 -17.55
N PHE A 311 1.60 -1.80 -18.38
CA PHE A 311 1.83 -2.17 -19.77
C PHE A 311 1.33 -1.12 -20.79
N SER A 312 0.84 0.04 -20.34
CA SER A 312 0.30 1.08 -21.24
C SER A 312 1.34 1.64 -22.24
N VAL A 313 2.61 1.57 -21.92
CA VAL A 313 3.69 1.98 -22.84
C VAL A 313 3.92 0.94 -23.94
N VAL A 314 3.74 -0.34 -23.63
CA VAL A 314 3.96 -1.45 -24.58
C VAL A 314 2.78 -1.60 -25.58
N TRP A 315 1.59 -1.11 -25.20
CA TRP A 315 0.41 -1.15 -26.08
C TRP A 315 0.40 -0.04 -27.15
N ALA A 316 1.19 1.02 -26.98
CA ALA A 316 1.29 2.09 -27.97
C ALA A 316 2.14 1.71 -29.20
N ASP A 317 3.06 0.73 -29.04
CA ASP A 317 4.03 0.36 -30.07
C ASP A 317 3.70 -0.94 -30.84
N GLY A 318 2.49 -1.48 -30.67
CA GLY A 318 2.04 -2.70 -31.38
C GLY A 318 2.66 -3.98 -30.78
N PHE A 319 1.89 -5.06 -30.76
CA PHE A 319 2.33 -6.38 -30.30
C PHE A 319 3.61 -6.83 -31.01
N PRO A 320 4.73 -7.03 -30.31
CA PRO A 320 5.78 -7.85 -30.90
C PRO A 320 5.24 -9.28 -30.97
N ARG A 321 5.15 -9.84 -32.16
CA ARG A 321 4.85 -11.25 -32.36
C ARG A 321 5.88 -12.06 -31.59
N CYS A 322 5.48 -12.63 -30.45
CA CYS A 322 6.31 -13.56 -29.70
C CYS A 322 6.64 -14.78 -30.56
N ARG A 323 7.78 -14.74 -31.23
CA ARG A 323 8.49 -15.93 -31.69
C ARG A 323 9.58 -16.20 -30.68
N HIS A 324 9.31 -16.96 -29.64
CA HIS A 324 10.38 -17.64 -28.92
C HIS A 324 9.90 -18.93 -28.27
N ARG A 325 10.62 -19.99 -28.65
CA ARG A 325 10.62 -21.31 -28.07
C ARG A 325 10.98 -21.22 -26.59
N PHE A 326 10.24 -21.90 -25.76
CA PHE A 326 10.61 -22.14 -24.36
C PHE A 326 11.95 -22.86 -24.32
N PRO A 327 12.98 -22.37 -23.63
CA PRO A 327 14.00 -23.26 -23.14
C PRO A 327 13.42 -23.92 -21.88
N VAL A 328 13.14 -25.19 -22.01
CA VAL A 328 13.05 -26.10 -20.88
C VAL A 328 14.43 -26.13 -20.25
N MET A 329 14.57 -25.56 -19.04
CA MET A 329 15.65 -25.85 -18.11
C MET A 329 15.10 -25.87 -16.69
#